data_c93bd26c99a39b9359343f808ecec21c
#
_entry.id   c93bd26c99a39b9359343f808ecec21c
#
_cell.length_a   1.000
_cell.length_b   1.000
_cell.length_c   1.000
_cell.angle_alpha   90.00
_cell.angle_beta   90.00
_cell.angle_gamma   90.00
#
_symmetry.space_group_name_H-M   'P 1'
#
loop_
_entity.id
_entity.type
_entity.pdbx_description
1 polymer ?
#
loop_
_entity_poly.entity_id
_entity_poly.type
_entity_poly.pdbx_seq_one_letter_code
_entity_poly.pdbx_strand_id
1 'polypeptide(L)'
;LNYSSTNPDVKVHWYSASEMETRTGSSSVLGYASTNKNIYMRNDLDSSYGSGTTQSTAVHEFGHMLGIWSHSFDSKDIMYPYATSITELSGRDKKTVTDFLYAMSPTYDLHDLSGPLIHPETGIEIPHIQTFYTTRGCIVSAG
;
A
#
# COMPACT_ATOMS: atom_id res chain seq x y z
N LEU A 1 -8.08 12.24 -6.14
CA LEU A 1 -7.63 11.39 -7.26
C LEU A 1 -8.51 11.63 -8.48
N ASN A 2 -7.89 11.87 -9.62
CA ASN A 2 -8.58 12.05 -10.89
C ASN A 2 -8.25 10.90 -11.84
N TYR A 3 -9.27 10.37 -12.52
CA TYR A 3 -9.05 9.39 -13.58
C TYR A 3 -8.43 10.05 -14.80
N SER A 4 -7.38 9.46 -15.37
CA SER A 4 -6.78 9.85 -16.64
C SER A 4 -6.48 8.65 -17.50
N SER A 5 -6.84 8.70 -18.78
CA SER A 5 -6.45 7.68 -19.76
C SER A 5 -5.15 8.03 -20.49
N THR A 6 -4.65 9.24 -20.31
CA THR A 6 -3.43 9.74 -20.97
C THR A 6 -2.42 10.17 -19.91
N ASN A 7 -1.24 9.57 -19.93
CA ASN A 7 -0.13 9.88 -19.03
C ASN A 7 -0.49 9.91 -17.53
N PRO A 8 -1.08 8.84 -16.97
CA PRO A 8 -1.45 8.79 -15.56
C PRO A 8 -0.21 8.72 -14.66
N ASP A 9 -0.29 9.30 -13.46
CA ASP A 9 0.74 9.18 -12.43
C ASP A 9 0.86 7.76 -11.87
N VAL A 10 -0.27 7.05 -11.76
CA VAL A 10 -0.36 5.66 -11.31
C VAL A 10 -1.22 4.87 -12.30
N LYS A 11 -0.77 3.67 -12.64
CA LYS A 11 -1.52 2.74 -13.50
C LYS A 11 -2.07 1.60 -12.66
N VAL A 12 -3.35 1.29 -12.84
CA VAL A 12 -4.00 0.14 -12.20
C VAL A 12 -4.26 -0.94 -13.24
N HIS A 13 -3.82 -2.15 -12.94
CA HIS A 13 -3.99 -3.34 -13.80
C HIS A 13 -4.87 -4.36 -13.09
N TRP A 14 -5.79 -4.95 -13.84
CA TRP A 14 -6.69 -5.98 -13.34
C TRP A 14 -6.30 -7.35 -13.88
N TYR A 15 -6.18 -8.31 -12.98
CA TYR A 15 -5.82 -9.68 -13.30
C TYR A 15 -6.83 -10.67 -12.74
N SER A 16 -7.00 -11.81 -13.41
CA SER A 16 -7.66 -12.96 -12.81
C SER A 16 -6.81 -13.55 -11.68
N ALA A 17 -7.41 -14.38 -10.83
CA ALA A 17 -6.68 -15.07 -9.77
C ALA A 17 -5.49 -15.88 -10.30
N SER A 18 -5.67 -16.58 -11.42
CA SER A 18 -4.61 -17.40 -12.04
C SER A 18 -3.47 -16.56 -12.63
N GLU A 19 -3.78 -15.41 -13.22
CA GLU A 19 -2.76 -14.48 -13.72
C GLU A 19 -1.97 -13.87 -12.57
N MET A 20 -2.64 -13.51 -11.47
CA MET A 20 -1.98 -13.00 -10.28
C MET A 20 -1.06 -14.05 -9.65
N GLU A 21 -1.52 -15.29 -9.53
CA GLU A 21 -0.72 -16.41 -9.04
C GLU A 21 0.51 -16.67 -9.92
N THR A 22 0.34 -16.66 -11.24
CA THR A 22 1.45 -16.82 -12.18
C THR A 22 2.51 -15.73 -12.02
N ARG A 23 2.09 -14.49 -11.78
CA ARG A 23 2.99 -13.35 -11.64
C ARG A 23 3.71 -13.29 -10.29
N THR A 24 3.03 -13.67 -9.23
CA THR A 24 3.53 -13.52 -7.86
C THR A 24 4.09 -14.81 -7.27
N GLY A 25 3.72 -15.96 -7.84
CA GLY A 25 4.05 -17.28 -7.31
C GLY A 25 3.18 -17.70 -6.13
N SER A 26 2.09 -16.97 -5.84
CA SER A 26 1.20 -17.27 -4.72
C SER A 26 -0.25 -16.96 -5.05
N SER A 27 -1.14 -17.93 -4.75
CA SER A 27 -2.59 -17.78 -4.89
C SER A 27 -3.21 -16.85 -3.83
N SER A 28 -2.48 -16.54 -2.76
CA SER A 28 -2.97 -15.70 -1.66
C SER A 28 -2.82 -14.19 -1.92
N VAL A 29 -2.13 -13.79 -2.97
CA VAL A 29 -1.94 -12.37 -3.30
C VAL A 29 -3.21 -11.78 -3.89
N LEU A 30 -3.73 -10.73 -3.29
CA LEU A 30 -4.92 -10.01 -3.73
C LEU A 30 -4.59 -8.78 -4.57
N GLY A 31 -3.51 -8.09 -4.22
CA GLY A 31 -2.99 -6.94 -4.94
C GLY A 31 -1.53 -6.71 -4.59
N TYR A 32 -0.85 -5.92 -5.38
CA TYR A 32 0.46 -5.39 -5.03
C TYR A 32 0.75 -4.09 -5.75
N ALA A 33 1.50 -3.23 -5.08
CA ALA A 33 2.02 -1.99 -5.61
C ALA A 33 3.49 -2.14 -5.99
N SER A 34 3.88 -1.52 -7.08
CA SER A 34 5.25 -1.53 -7.55
C SER A 34 5.84 -0.12 -7.53
N THR A 35 7.12 0.00 -7.21
CA THR A 35 7.86 1.27 -7.18
C THR A 35 7.87 2.03 -8.50
N ASN A 36 7.52 1.38 -9.61
CA ASN A 36 7.36 2.00 -10.92
C ASN A 36 5.97 2.59 -11.17
N LYS A 37 5.21 2.87 -10.10
CA LYS A 37 3.87 3.48 -10.13
C LYS A 37 2.79 2.62 -10.80
N ASN A 38 2.90 1.30 -10.68
CA ASN A 38 1.86 0.38 -11.10
C ASN A 38 1.25 -0.31 -9.89
N ILE A 39 -0.08 -0.43 -9.90
CA ILE A 39 -0.86 -1.24 -8.98
C ILE A 39 -1.45 -2.40 -9.76
N TYR A 40 -1.38 -3.58 -9.21
CA TYR A 40 -1.93 -4.81 -9.79
C TYR A 40 -2.95 -5.38 -8.82
N MET A 41 -4.17 -5.63 -9.29
CA MET A 41 -5.28 -6.08 -8.48
C MET A 41 -6.00 -7.27 -9.10
N ARG A 42 -6.47 -8.18 -8.27
CA ARG A 42 -7.40 -9.23 -8.73
C ARG A 42 -8.78 -8.64 -9.00
N ASN A 43 -9.44 -9.17 -10.01
CA ASN A 43 -10.76 -8.72 -10.45
C ASN A 43 -11.94 -9.48 -9.80
N ASP A 44 -11.64 -10.47 -8.95
CA ASP A 44 -12.63 -11.36 -8.30
C ASP A 44 -12.75 -11.14 -6.78
N LEU A 45 -12.16 -10.07 -6.23
CA LEU A 45 -11.99 -9.93 -4.78
C LEU A 45 -13.31 -9.92 -4.01
N ASP A 46 -14.28 -9.13 -4.45
CA ASP A 46 -15.57 -9.05 -3.74
C ASP A 46 -16.37 -10.34 -3.83
N SER A 47 -16.26 -11.05 -4.94
CA SER A 47 -16.94 -12.35 -5.11
C SER A 47 -16.28 -13.49 -4.34
N SER A 48 -14.96 -13.44 -4.19
CA SER A 48 -14.18 -14.52 -3.57
C SER A 48 -13.97 -14.32 -2.06
N TYR A 49 -13.89 -13.08 -1.59
CA TYR A 49 -13.53 -12.75 -0.20
C TYR A 49 -14.57 -11.89 0.53
N GLY A 50 -15.59 -11.43 -0.16
CA GLY A 50 -16.67 -10.63 0.40
C GLY A 50 -16.65 -9.16 -0.02
N SER A 51 -17.82 -8.54 0.08
CA SER A 51 -18.04 -7.14 -0.32
C SER A 51 -17.07 -6.19 0.39
N GLY A 52 -16.52 -5.25 -0.35
CA GLY A 52 -15.58 -4.25 0.14
C GLY A 52 -14.10 -4.67 0.07
N THR A 53 -13.80 -5.94 -0.25
CA THR A 53 -12.41 -6.41 -0.36
C THR A 53 -11.66 -5.71 -1.50
N THR A 54 -12.31 -5.47 -2.63
CA THR A 54 -11.73 -4.71 -3.73
C THR A 54 -11.36 -3.29 -3.31
N GLN A 55 -12.28 -2.60 -2.63
CA GLN A 55 -12.04 -1.25 -2.13
C GLN A 55 -10.93 -1.21 -1.08
N SER A 56 -10.97 -2.11 -0.11
CA SER A 56 -9.96 -2.22 0.93
C SER A 56 -8.56 -2.43 0.33
N THR A 57 -8.44 -3.39 -0.58
CA THR A 57 -7.17 -3.68 -1.27
C THR A 57 -6.71 -2.48 -2.11
N ALA A 58 -7.61 -1.83 -2.84
CA ALA A 58 -7.27 -0.65 -3.63
C ALA A 58 -6.73 0.49 -2.78
N VAL A 59 -7.40 0.81 -1.67
CA VAL A 59 -6.97 1.89 -0.76
C VAL A 59 -5.61 1.56 -0.14
N HIS A 60 -5.37 0.30 0.22
CA HIS A 60 -4.08 -0.18 0.72
C HIS A 60 -2.95 0.04 -0.33
N GLU A 61 -3.15 -0.41 -1.56
CA GLU A 61 -2.14 -0.26 -2.62
C GLU A 61 -1.90 1.21 -2.99
N PHE A 62 -2.94 2.05 -2.95
CA PHE A 62 -2.78 3.50 -3.10
C PHE A 62 -2.02 4.12 -1.92
N GLY A 63 -2.13 3.58 -0.72
CA GLY A 63 -1.30 3.98 0.42
C GLY A 63 0.19 3.84 0.12
N HIS A 64 0.59 2.75 -0.53
CA HIS A 64 1.96 2.58 -1.00
C HIS A 64 2.35 3.63 -2.06
N MET A 65 1.44 3.96 -2.98
CA MET A 65 1.69 5.00 -3.99
C MET A 65 1.84 6.40 -3.37
N LEU A 66 1.20 6.64 -2.23
CA LEU A 66 1.36 7.89 -1.46
C LEU A 66 2.66 7.95 -0.67
N GLY A 67 3.41 6.85 -0.58
CA GLY A 67 4.70 6.78 0.10
C GLY A 67 4.72 5.96 1.38
N ILE A 68 3.61 5.35 1.79
CA ILE A 68 3.58 4.44 2.94
C ILE A 68 4.01 3.04 2.45
N TRP A 69 5.31 2.80 2.34
CA TRP A 69 5.83 1.51 1.87
C TRP A 69 5.89 0.41 2.94
N SER A 70 5.56 0.75 4.17
CA SER A 70 5.49 -0.19 5.31
C SER A 70 4.07 -0.66 5.57
N HIS A 71 3.96 -1.74 6.35
CA HIS A 71 2.68 -2.27 6.82
C HIS A 71 2.44 -1.96 8.29
N SER A 72 1.17 -1.83 8.67
CA SER A 72 0.75 -1.74 10.07
C SER A 72 0.65 -3.13 10.70
N PHE A 73 0.86 -3.20 12.01
CA PHE A 73 0.56 -4.39 12.81
C PHE A 73 -0.88 -4.41 13.36
N ASP A 74 -1.61 -3.32 13.21
CA ASP A 74 -3.00 -3.20 13.69
C ASP A 74 -3.97 -3.50 12.55
N SER A 75 -4.80 -4.52 12.74
CA SER A 75 -5.81 -4.93 11.76
C SER A 75 -6.92 -3.90 11.51
N LYS A 76 -6.93 -2.81 12.28
CA LYS A 76 -7.84 -1.67 12.08
C LYS A 76 -7.29 -0.62 11.12
N ASP A 77 -6.03 -0.70 10.76
CA ASP A 77 -5.41 0.20 9.81
C ASP A 77 -5.55 -0.36 8.38
N ILE A 78 -5.71 0.52 7.42
CA ILE A 78 -5.78 0.13 6.01
C ILE A 78 -4.45 -0.47 5.52
N MET A 79 -3.33 -0.04 6.11
CA MET A 79 -2.00 -0.56 5.78
C MET A 79 -1.66 -1.88 6.48
N TYR A 80 -2.63 -2.57 7.05
CA TYR A 80 -2.46 -3.94 7.54
C TYR A 80 -2.25 -4.90 6.36
N PRO A 81 -1.26 -5.83 6.42
CA PRO A 81 -0.84 -6.61 5.24
C PRO A 81 -1.79 -7.72 4.81
N TYR A 82 -2.83 -7.96 5.58
CA TYR A 82 -3.82 -8.99 5.25
C TYR A 82 -5.17 -8.36 4.91
N ALA A 83 -5.93 -9.05 4.07
CA ALA A 83 -7.25 -8.60 3.68
C ALA A 83 -8.16 -8.40 4.90
N THR A 84 -8.79 -7.25 4.94
CA THR A 84 -9.81 -6.89 5.92
C THR A 84 -11.04 -6.34 5.20
N SER A 85 -12.12 -6.13 5.93
CA SER A 85 -13.31 -5.41 5.41
C SER A 85 -13.23 -3.90 5.61
N ILE A 86 -12.07 -3.37 6.04
CA ILE A 86 -11.87 -1.95 6.30
C ILE A 86 -11.69 -1.25 4.96
N THR A 87 -12.52 -0.25 4.70
CA THR A 87 -12.51 0.53 3.46
C THR A 87 -12.11 1.99 3.69
N GLU A 88 -11.91 2.40 4.94
CA GLU A 88 -11.56 3.76 5.33
C GLU A 88 -10.22 3.81 6.03
N LEU A 89 -9.51 4.89 5.83
CA LEU A 89 -8.27 5.18 6.54
C LEU A 89 -8.51 5.36 8.03
N SER A 90 -7.74 4.67 8.86
CA SER A 90 -7.72 4.89 10.31
C SER A 90 -7.17 6.29 10.64
N GLY A 91 -7.33 6.68 11.91
CA GLY A 91 -6.70 7.92 12.39
C GLY A 91 -5.18 7.89 12.28
N ARG A 92 -4.56 6.71 12.44
CA ARG A 92 -3.13 6.49 12.29
C ARG A 92 -2.68 6.59 10.85
N ASP A 93 -3.41 5.96 9.91
CA ASP A 93 -3.13 6.07 8.48
C ASP A 93 -3.16 7.53 8.02
N LYS A 94 -4.21 8.26 8.40
CA LYS A 94 -4.36 9.69 8.09
C LYS A 94 -3.20 10.50 8.66
N LYS A 95 -2.85 10.27 9.92
CA LYS A 95 -1.77 10.98 10.59
C LYS A 95 -0.41 10.69 9.96
N THR A 96 -0.17 9.46 9.53
CA THR A 96 1.05 9.09 8.81
C THR A 96 1.18 9.89 7.53
N VAL A 97 0.10 10.02 6.75
CA VAL A 97 0.13 10.79 5.50
C VAL A 97 0.32 12.29 5.79
N THR A 98 -0.47 12.86 6.70
CA THR A 98 -0.48 14.32 6.89
C THR A 98 0.71 14.83 7.69
N ASP A 99 1.09 14.13 8.76
CA ASP A 99 2.09 14.63 9.72
C ASP A 99 3.52 14.19 9.35
N PHE A 100 3.66 13.08 8.62
CA PHE A 100 4.97 12.57 8.26
C PHE A 100 5.29 12.74 6.77
N LEU A 101 4.47 12.21 5.87
CA LEU A 101 4.82 12.18 4.44
C LEU A 101 4.71 13.56 3.79
N TYR A 102 3.69 14.33 4.13
CA TYR A 102 3.43 15.63 3.50
C TYR A 102 3.80 16.85 4.35
N ALA A 103 4.08 16.68 5.63
CA ALA A 103 4.65 17.72 6.47
C ALA A 103 6.18 17.77 6.42
N MET A 104 6.83 16.76 5.84
CA MET A 104 8.28 16.73 5.69
C MET A 104 8.76 17.73 4.65
N SER A 105 9.95 18.30 4.90
CA SER A 105 10.63 19.16 3.93
C SER A 105 10.80 18.44 2.59
N PRO A 106 10.62 19.13 1.44
CA PRO A 106 10.84 18.56 0.12
C PRO A 106 12.27 18.06 -0.14
N THR A 107 13.21 18.36 0.75
CA THR A 107 14.60 17.84 0.69
C THR A 107 14.75 16.49 1.38
N TYR A 108 13.72 15.95 1.99
CA TYR A 108 13.77 14.65 2.65
C TYR A 108 13.53 13.54 1.64
N ASP A 109 14.53 12.69 1.44
CA ASP A 109 14.42 11.53 0.53
C ASP A 109 13.82 10.34 1.28
N LEU A 110 12.53 10.10 1.06
CA LEU A 110 11.82 8.94 1.60
C LEU A 110 12.23 7.61 0.95
N HIS A 111 13.02 7.66 -0.11
CA HIS A 111 13.52 6.46 -0.79
C HIS A 111 14.79 5.89 -0.14
N ASP A 112 15.50 6.68 0.66
CA ASP A 112 16.62 6.17 1.45
C ASP A 112 16.12 5.64 2.80
N LEU A 113 15.62 4.41 2.78
CA LEU A 113 15.13 3.70 3.95
C LEU A 113 16.21 2.81 4.58
N SER A 114 17.48 3.15 4.42
CA SER A 114 18.62 2.39 4.95
C SER A 114 18.77 2.49 6.48
N GLY A 115 17.94 3.31 7.15
CA GLY A 115 17.96 3.51 8.59
C GLY A 115 16.59 3.78 9.20
N PRO A 116 16.51 3.94 10.53
CA PRO A 116 15.26 4.30 11.19
C PRO A 116 14.78 5.67 10.70
N LEU A 117 13.49 5.77 10.37
CA LEU A 117 12.87 7.05 10.03
C LEU A 117 12.71 7.89 11.32
N ILE A 118 13.36 9.04 11.36
CA ILE A 118 13.31 9.96 12.48
C ILE A 118 12.51 11.18 12.04
N HIS A 119 11.52 11.57 12.84
CA HIS A 119 10.75 12.79 12.58
C HIS A 119 11.69 14.02 12.67
N PRO A 120 11.77 14.85 11.62
CA PRO A 120 12.79 15.90 11.54
C PRO A 120 12.67 16.99 12.61
N GLU A 121 11.46 17.24 13.14
CA GLU A 121 11.21 18.27 14.15
C GLU A 121 11.25 17.75 15.58
N THR A 122 10.86 16.50 15.82
CA THR A 122 10.74 15.94 17.18
C THR A 122 11.87 14.99 17.55
N GLY A 123 12.66 14.49 16.58
CA GLY A 123 13.70 13.50 16.81
C GLY A 123 13.18 12.11 17.23
N ILE A 124 11.88 11.88 17.16
CA ILE A 124 11.23 10.62 17.55
C ILE A 124 11.30 9.64 16.38
N GLU A 125 11.75 8.42 16.65
CA GLU A 125 11.71 7.34 15.70
C GLU A 125 10.25 6.99 15.34
N ILE A 126 9.96 6.89 14.03
CA ILE A 126 8.64 6.51 13.53
C ILE A 126 8.52 4.99 13.62
N PRO A 127 7.68 4.44 14.54
CA PRO A 127 7.82 3.06 15.02
C PRO A 127 7.25 1.99 14.10
N HIS A 128 7.06 2.20 12.80
CA HIS A 128 6.31 1.25 11.97
C HIS A 128 6.90 0.96 10.59
N ILE A 129 8.20 1.13 10.42
CA ILE A 129 8.81 0.83 9.13
C ILE A 129 9.51 -0.50 9.17
N GLN A 130 8.73 -1.56 9.12
CA GLN A 130 9.23 -2.82 8.60
C GLN A 130 8.92 -2.85 7.10
N THR A 131 9.89 -2.44 6.33
CA THR A 131 9.83 -2.55 4.89
C THR A 131 10.12 -3.97 4.48
N PHE A 132 9.11 -4.69 4.07
CA PHE A 132 9.30 -5.91 3.30
C PHE A 132 9.38 -5.53 1.82
N TYR A 133 10.51 -5.00 1.39
CA TYR A 133 10.79 -4.87 -0.03
C TYR A 133 11.11 -6.25 -0.58
N THR A 134 10.19 -6.78 -1.35
CA THR A 134 10.55 -7.74 -2.37
C THR A 134 10.89 -6.94 -3.64
N THR A 135 11.66 -7.51 -4.56
CA THR A 135 11.90 -6.93 -5.90
C THR A 135 10.60 -6.68 -6.69
N ARG A 136 9.45 -7.06 -6.16
CA ARG A 136 8.10 -6.97 -6.75
C ARG A 136 7.21 -5.92 -6.11
N GLY A 137 7.68 -5.21 -5.07
CA GLY A 137 6.88 -4.25 -4.32
C GLY A 137 6.23 -4.84 -3.07
N CYS A 138 5.32 -4.10 -2.49
CA CYS A 138 4.59 -4.51 -1.29
C CYS A 138 3.32 -5.24 -1.69
N ILE A 139 2.98 -6.31 -0.97
CA ILE A 139 1.94 -7.26 -1.35
C ILE A 139 0.88 -7.32 -0.25
N VAL A 140 -0.39 -7.20 -0.62
CA VAL A 140 -1.52 -7.57 0.23
C VAL A 140 -1.81 -9.05 0.03
N SER A 141 -1.89 -9.78 1.11
CA SER A 141 -2.20 -11.22 1.12
C SER A 141 -3.58 -11.49 1.70
N ALA A 142 -4.16 -12.62 1.32
CA ALA A 142 -5.45 -13.09 1.85
C ALA A 142 -5.37 -13.63 3.28
N GLY A 143 -4.18 -13.74 3.84
CA GLY A 143 -3.97 -14.19 5.21
C GLY A 143 -3.13 -15.44 5.32
#